data_cb2ca41327aa292c4157ed076058546e
#
_entry.id   cb2ca41327aa292c4157ed076058546e
#
_cell.length_a   1.000
_cell.length_b   1.000
_cell.length_c   1.000
_cell.angle_alpha   90.00
_cell.angle_beta   90.00
_cell.angle_gamma   90.00
#
_symmetry.space_group_name_H-M   'P 1'
#
loop_
_entity.id
_entity.type
_entity.pdbx_description
1 polymer ?
#
loop_
_entity_poly.entity_id
_entity_poly.type
_entity_poly.pdbx_seq_one_letter_code
_entity_poly.pdbx_strand_id
1 'polypeptide(L)'
;MAKVESTLDYSEAFETEQGTKIKPFKLLTRLYRDHVGKVAMSALYYTIKASPIWVLSIVTANIINIVSYPDRHSMREFWINLAVIVVVIIQNIPTHTLHISYISKAVRHVEAGLRSTLVRKMQQLSLSYHGDMNAGRLQSKILRDVEAIDFLSRQMLMTIIPAAINLIIVIGLTLYNSWIVALFFVLMAPMSIFLVRFFRSKMSQRNRDVRRNIEEMSGKVSETVEMIPVTRAHGLEEVEIRKVDSALQNIREKGHRLDVLEAYFGSSSWVVFQLFQVGCLFFTAYLAHLGYMEIGDIVMYQSFFNMIIGSVSSILNVYPNLVKGFESLHSVTEVLLSKETEEYKGRKNPERIQGAYRFEGVGFQYKGSDRHVLDEFTLEVKPGETVAFVGESGSGKSTILNLIIGFFKPQFGNIYIDGIPMSELSMRKYRQSLAIVLQNNILFSGTIRENITYGLPHISEEKLQQAIWMANLQDVIDSLPDGLDTSVGEHGGRLSGGQRQRIAIARALVRDPQIIILDEATSALDNMSERHVQQAMEQLMKGRTTFIVAHRLSTVKNADRIVVMKKGKVIESGSYDELLGMKGEFYKLKNL
;
A
#
# COMPACT_ATOMS: atom_id res chain seq x y z
N MET A 1 5.83 8.15 26.70
CA MET A 1 5.74 8.21 25.24
C MET A 1 5.27 9.59 24.85
N ALA A 2 6.21 10.46 24.48
CA ALA A 2 5.89 11.80 23.98
C ALA A 2 4.96 11.67 22.77
N LYS A 3 3.92 12.50 22.73
CA LYS A 3 3.12 12.78 21.54
C LYS A 3 4.08 13.12 20.37
N VAL A 4 4.48 12.16 19.60
CA VAL A 4 4.74 12.38 18.20
C VAL A 4 3.35 12.62 17.61
N GLU A 5 2.82 13.84 17.81
CA GLU A 5 1.71 14.34 17.02
C GLU A 5 2.16 14.21 15.59
N SER A 6 1.60 13.26 14.91
CA SER A 6 2.05 12.87 13.59
C SER A 6 1.64 13.96 12.62
N THR A 7 2.56 14.90 12.35
CA THR A 7 2.53 15.79 11.18
C THR A 7 2.44 15.01 9.85
N LEU A 8 2.27 13.68 9.90
CA LEU A 8 2.24 12.73 8.79
C LEU A 8 0.91 11.97 8.70
N ASP A 9 -0.20 12.52 9.20
CA ASP A 9 -1.53 11.91 9.05
C ASP A 9 -2.36 12.69 8.03
N TYR A 10 -2.73 12.03 6.95
CA TYR A 10 -3.53 12.58 5.85
C TYR A 10 -4.97 12.03 5.83
N SER A 11 -5.43 11.37 6.89
CA SER A 11 -6.80 10.81 6.96
C SER A 11 -7.87 11.88 6.69
N GLU A 12 -7.74 13.07 7.27
CA GLU A 12 -8.66 14.19 7.06
C GLU A 12 -8.79 14.64 5.60
N ALA A 13 -7.72 14.51 4.80
CA ALA A 13 -7.76 14.89 3.38
C ALA A 13 -8.74 14.03 2.57
N PHE A 14 -8.99 12.80 3.04
CA PHE A 14 -9.88 11.82 2.42
C PHE A 14 -11.31 11.88 2.97
N GLU A 15 -11.53 12.47 4.13
CA GLU A 15 -12.86 12.60 4.72
C GLU A 15 -13.78 13.46 3.85
N THR A 16 -14.98 12.93 3.58
CA THR A 16 -16.04 13.62 2.83
C THR A 16 -17.18 14.04 3.73
N GLU A 17 -17.63 15.26 3.58
CA GLU A 17 -18.97 15.64 4.00
C GLU A 17 -19.98 14.85 3.13
N GLN A 18 -20.74 13.96 3.77
CA GLN A 18 -21.93 13.27 3.17
C GLN A 18 -21.66 12.30 1.99
N GLY A 19 -20.70 11.38 2.07
CA GLY A 19 -20.69 10.19 1.18
C GLY A 19 -20.51 10.44 -0.33
N THR A 20 -20.24 11.66 -0.75
CA THR A 20 -20.00 12.03 -2.16
C THR A 20 -18.56 11.68 -2.58
N LYS A 21 -18.39 10.96 -3.70
CA LYS A 21 -17.07 10.65 -4.26
C LYS A 21 -16.31 11.94 -4.57
N ILE A 22 -15.18 12.17 -3.91
CA ILE A 22 -14.31 13.31 -4.19
C ILE A 22 -13.73 13.16 -5.60
N LYS A 23 -13.79 14.22 -6.42
CA LYS A 23 -13.09 14.25 -7.71
C LYS A 23 -11.58 14.09 -7.47
N PRO A 24 -10.88 13.20 -8.18
CA PRO A 24 -9.45 12.89 -7.92
C PRO A 24 -8.55 14.13 -7.91
N PHE A 25 -8.79 15.10 -8.77
CA PHE A 25 -8.04 16.36 -8.79
C PHE A 25 -8.25 17.20 -7.50
N LYS A 26 -9.46 17.25 -6.97
CA LYS A 26 -9.75 17.96 -5.70
C LYS A 26 -9.07 17.27 -4.53
N LEU A 27 -8.97 15.94 -4.57
CA LEU A 27 -8.26 15.17 -3.54
C LEU A 27 -6.75 15.48 -3.59
N LEU A 28 -6.15 15.47 -4.79
CA LEU A 28 -4.75 15.85 -4.95
C LEU A 28 -4.46 17.24 -4.39
N THR A 29 -5.32 18.24 -4.67
CA THR A 29 -5.13 19.60 -4.12
C THR A 29 -5.26 19.65 -2.60
N ARG A 30 -6.13 18.82 -1.99
CA ARG A 30 -6.24 18.69 -0.53
C ARG A 30 -4.96 18.13 0.11
N LEU A 31 -4.32 17.13 -0.52
CA LEU A 31 -3.05 16.56 -0.05
C LEU A 31 -1.93 17.60 0.05
N TYR A 32 -1.97 18.63 -0.81
CA TYR A 32 -0.97 19.71 -0.83
C TYR A 32 -1.42 20.99 -0.11
N ARG A 33 -2.57 20.99 0.57
CA ARG A 33 -3.13 22.17 1.24
C ARG A 33 -2.13 22.83 2.20
N ASP A 34 -1.46 22.04 3.02
CA ASP A 34 -0.48 22.55 4.01
C ASP A 34 0.87 22.90 3.36
N HIS A 35 1.02 22.61 2.09
CA HIS A 35 2.24 22.86 1.33
C HIS A 35 2.07 23.87 0.19
N VAL A 36 0.91 24.57 0.12
CA VAL A 36 0.62 25.56 -0.92
C VAL A 36 1.71 26.65 -1.00
N GLY A 37 2.22 27.12 0.13
CA GLY A 37 3.33 28.07 0.16
C GLY A 37 4.61 27.55 -0.50
N LYS A 38 4.95 26.26 -0.29
CA LYS A 38 6.12 25.64 -0.94
C LYS A 38 5.90 25.47 -2.45
N VAL A 39 4.69 25.09 -2.85
CA VAL A 39 4.31 24.95 -4.27
C VAL A 39 4.34 26.31 -4.97
N ALA A 40 3.79 27.37 -4.35
CA ALA A 40 3.81 28.73 -4.88
C ALA A 40 5.25 29.27 -5.03
N MET A 41 6.10 29.08 -4.00
CA MET A 41 7.52 29.46 -4.07
C MET A 41 8.24 28.70 -5.18
N SER A 42 7.95 27.42 -5.34
CA SER A 42 8.51 26.63 -6.43
C SER A 42 8.09 27.15 -7.79
N ALA A 43 6.82 27.50 -7.99
CA ALA A 43 6.32 28.10 -9.24
C ALA A 43 7.00 29.45 -9.53
N LEU A 44 7.22 30.28 -8.50
CA LEU A 44 7.95 31.55 -8.63
C LEU A 44 9.40 31.30 -9.09
N TYR A 45 10.13 30.41 -8.40
CA TYR A 45 11.50 30.07 -8.81
C TYR A 45 11.57 29.40 -10.18
N TYR A 46 10.55 28.61 -10.56
CA TYR A 46 10.45 28.09 -11.92
C TYR A 46 10.34 29.21 -12.94
N THR A 47 9.48 30.19 -12.70
CA THR A 47 9.29 31.34 -13.63
C THR A 47 10.59 32.10 -13.81
N ILE A 48 11.32 32.39 -12.73
CA ILE A 48 12.62 33.06 -12.79
C ILE A 48 13.64 32.16 -13.50
N LYS A 49 13.73 30.86 -13.15
CA LYS A 49 14.62 29.88 -13.78
C LYS A 49 14.36 29.72 -15.28
N ALA A 50 13.12 29.82 -15.74
CA ALA A 50 12.74 29.67 -17.14
C ALA A 50 12.95 30.94 -17.97
N SER A 51 13.18 32.09 -17.31
CA SER A 51 13.36 33.39 -17.99
C SER A 51 14.44 33.40 -19.07
N PRO A 52 15.59 32.68 -18.97
CA PRO A 52 16.57 32.64 -20.05
C PRO A 52 15.97 32.25 -21.42
N ILE A 53 14.99 31.34 -21.42
CA ILE A 53 14.40 30.80 -22.64
C ILE A 53 13.64 31.91 -23.40
N TRP A 54 12.87 32.75 -22.66
CA TRP A 54 12.11 33.85 -23.25
C TRP A 54 13.00 35.04 -23.59
N VAL A 55 13.91 35.39 -22.65
CA VAL A 55 14.82 36.54 -22.79
C VAL A 55 15.80 36.29 -23.94
N LEU A 56 16.32 35.09 -24.12
CA LEU A 56 17.23 34.76 -25.23
C LEU A 56 16.56 34.99 -26.58
N SER A 57 15.28 34.62 -26.71
CA SER A 57 14.53 34.85 -27.97
C SER A 57 14.39 36.33 -28.27
N ILE A 58 14.08 37.17 -27.27
CA ILE A 58 13.96 38.62 -27.40
C ILE A 58 15.33 39.26 -27.68
N VAL A 59 16.35 38.88 -26.91
CA VAL A 59 17.71 39.39 -27.07
C VAL A 59 18.27 39.06 -28.46
N THR A 60 18.01 37.85 -28.96
CA THR A 60 18.44 37.43 -30.31
C THR A 60 17.78 38.31 -31.37
N ALA A 61 16.49 38.56 -31.25
CA ALA A 61 15.78 39.48 -32.16
C ALA A 61 16.38 40.89 -32.12
N ASN A 62 16.57 41.43 -30.91
CA ASN A 62 17.15 42.77 -30.73
C ASN A 62 18.56 42.84 -31.34
N ILE A 63 19.42 41.85 -31.14
CA ILE A 63 20.77 41.84 -31.73
C ILE A 63 20.72 41.84 -33.28
N ILE A 64 19.81 41.02 -33.85
CA ILE A 64 19.63 40.99 -35.31
C ILE A 64 19.13 42.34 -35.81
N ASN A 65 18.20 42.97 -35.11
CA ASN A 65 17.66 44.29 -35.48
C ASN A 65 18.75 45.38 -35.40
N ILE A 66 19.57 45.39 -34.33
CA ILE A 66 20.70 46.31 -34.17
C ILE A 66 21.68 46.17 -35.34
N VAL A 67 22.00 44.94 -35.77
CA VAL A 67 22.91 44.69 -36.89
C VAL A 67 22.27 45.05 -38.25
N SER A 68 20.97 44.76 -38.42
CA SER A 68 20.25 45.00 -39.69
C SER A 68 19.90 46.46 -39.90
N TYR A 69 19.69 47.22 -38.84
CA TYR A 69 19.30 48.64 -38.89
C TYR A 69 20.20 49.52 -38.02
N PRO A 70 21.49 49.68 -38.35
CA PRO A 70 22.47 50.39 -37.52
C PRO A 70 22.12 51.88 -37.32
N ASP A 71 21.35 52.45 -38.24
CA ASP A 71 20.91 53.85 -38.16
C ASP A 71 19.81 54.07 -37.11
N ARG A 72 19.10 53.01 -36.70
CA ARG A 72 17.98 53.06 -35.73
C ARG A 72 18.37 52.64 -34.33
N HIS A 73 19.46 51.86 -34.17
CA HIS A 73 19.87 51.24 -32.93
C HIS A 73 21.29 51.62 -32.54
N SER A 74 21.55 51.68 -31.23
CA SER A 74 22.87 52.08 -30.73
C SER A 74 23.69 50.86 -30.26
N MET A 75 25.02 50.95 -30.38
CA MET A 75 25.95 49.93 -29.80
C MET A 75 25.81 49.80 -28.29
N ARG A 76 25.28 50.81 -27.61
CA ARG A 76 24.97 50.69 -26.19
C ARG A 76 23.88 49.66 -25.94
N GLU A 77 22.84 49.57 -26.78
CA GLU A 77 21.79 48.57 -26.70
C GLU A 77 22.35 47.14 -26.86
N PHE A 78 23.32 46.95 -27.77
CA PHE A 78 24.01 45.68 -27.95
C PHE A 78 24.65 45.19 -26.65
N TRP A 79 25.43 46.04 -25.97
CA TRP A 79 26.09 45.68 -24.72
C TRP A 79 25.09 45.47 -23.58
N ILE A 80 23.98 46.20 -23.53
CA ILE A 80 22.90 45.96 -22.54
C ILE A 80 22.27 44.59 -22.78
N ASN A 81 21.91 44.22 -24.00
CA ASN A 81 21.36 42.94 -24.34
C ASN A 81 22.32 41.79 -23.96
N LEU A 82 23.60 41.93 -24.21
CA LEU A 82 24.63 40.95 -23.82
C LEU A 82 24.70 40.81 -22.29
N ALA A 83 24.72 41.91 -21.55
CA ALA A 83 24.78 41.89 -20.10
C ALA A 83 23.52 41.22 -19.48
N VAL A 84 22.35 41.55 -20.01
CA VAL A 84 21.05 40.98 -19.57
C VAL A 84 21.05 39.46 -19.75
N ILE A 85 21.42 38.95 -20.93
CA ILE A 85 21.36 37.51 -21.19
C ILE A 85 22.37 36.73 -20.33
N VAL A 86 23.55 37.28 -20.10
CA VAL A 86 24.57 36.65 -19.22
C VAL A 86 24.04 36.54 -17.77
N VAL A 87 23.49 37.63 -17.23
CA VAL A 87 22.91 37.61 -15.87
C VAL A 87 21.77 36.61 -15.76
N VAL A 88 20.87 36.61 -16.75
CA VAL A 88 19.68 35.74 -16.77
C VAL A 88 20.08 34.27 -16.94
N ILE A 89 21.16 33.95 -17.65
CA ILE A 89 21.68 32.58 -17.75
C ILE A 89 22.29 32.13 -16.41
N ILE A 90 23.14 32.95 -15.79
CA ILE A 90 23.85 32.58 -14.55
C ILE A 90 22.84 32.36 -13.39
N GLN A 91 21.78 33.16 -13.29
CA GLN A 91 20.77 33.01 -12.24
C GLN A 91 19.98 31.68 -12.33
N ASN A 92 20.03 30.99 -13.49
CA ASN A 92 19.33 29.70 -13.64
C ASN A 92 19.80 28.66 -12.60
N ILE A 93 21.10 28.62 -12.26
CA ILE A 93 21.65 27.62 -11.34
C ILE A 93 21.00 27.70 -9.96
N PRO A 94 21.04 28.82 -9.22
CA PRO A 94 20.44 28.93 -7.89
C PRO A 94 18.92 28.77 -7.93
N THR A 95 18.25 29.35 -8.93
CA THR A 95 16.79 29.30 -9.02
C THR A 95 16.27 27.92 -9.36
N HIS A 96 16.98 27.16 -10.22
CA HIS A 96 16.63 25.76 -10.47
C HIS A 96 16.76 24.90 -9.22
N THR A 97 17.86 25.06 -8.48
CA THR A 97 18.09 24.31 -7.24
C THR A 97 17.01 24.61 -6.20
N LEU A 98 16.63 25.88 -6.04
CA LEU A 98 15.54 26.27 -5.14
C LEU A 98 14.19 25.72 -5.59
N HIS A 99 13.86 25.82 -6.89
CA HIS A 99 12.65 25.23 -7.46
C HIS A 99 12.51 23.75 -7.10
N ILE A 100 13.54 22.94 -7.39
CA ILE A 100 13.54 21.51 -7.10
C ILE A 100 13.49 21.23 -5.59
N SER A 101 14.22 22.00 -4.78
CA SER A 101 14.23 21.85 -3.31
C SER A 101 12.83 22.02 -2.71
N TYR A 102 12.08 23.07 -3.11
CA TYR A 102 10.74 23.31 -2.60
C TYR A 102 9.74 22.22 -3.01
N ILE A 103 9.77 21.77 -4.28
CA ILE A 103 8.93 20.66 -4.75
C ILE A 103 9.27 19.37 -4.02
N SER A 104 10.56 19.02 -3.97
CA SER A 104 10.99 17.76 -3.36
C SER A 104 10.57 17.68 -1.88
N LYS A 105 10.74 18.77 -1.13
CA LYS A 105 10.29 18.83 0.27
C LYS A 105 8.79 18.61 0.41
N ALA A 106 7.96 19.19 -0.48
CA ALA A 106 6.51 19.01 -0.43
C ALA A 106 6.10 17.59 -0.83
N VAL A 107 6.62 17.08 -1.95
CA VAL A 107 6.25 15.77 -2.50
C VAL A 107 6.69 14.63 -1.58
N ARG A 108 7.92 14.66 -1.07
CA ARG A 108 8.43 13.63 -0.14
C ARG A 108 7.68 13.62 1.19
N HIS A 109 7.24 14.78 1.66
CA HIS A 109 6.42 14.84 2.88
C HIS A 109 5.05 14.19 2.68
N VAL A 110 4.38 14.49 1.56
CA VAL A 110 3.08 13.87 1.21
C VAL A 110 3.24 12.37 0.99
N GLU A 111 4.30 11.91 0.29
CA GLU A 111 4.60 10.50 0.09
C GLU A 111 4.74 9.73 1.41
N ALA A 112 5.61 10.25 2.30
CA ALA A 112 5.84 9.64 3.61
C ALA A 112 4.56 9.63 4.47
N GLY A 113 3.79 10.72 4.43
CA GLY A 113 2.54 10.85 5.14
C GLY A 113 1.47 9.88 4.64
N LEU A 114 1.31 9.71 3.33
CA LEU A 114 0.38 8.73 2.76
C LEU A 114 0.73 7.30 3.17
N ARG A 115 2.00 6.92 3.13
CA ARG A 115 2.44 5.60 3.60
C ARG A 115 2.13 5.40 5.07
N SER A 116 2.43 6.39 5.92
CA SER A 116 2.13 6.34 7.36
C SER A 116 0.63 6.21 7.62
N THR A 117 -0.19 7.01 6.92
CA THR A 117 -1.67 6.98 7.04
C THR A 117 -2.23 5.63 6.61
N LEU A 118 -1.74 5.06 5.49
CA LEU A 118 -2.15 3.73 5.03
C LEU A 118 -1.81 2.65 6.04
N VAL A 119 -0.58 2.62 6.56
CA VAL A 119 -0.16 1.64 7.56
C VAL A 119 -1.02 1.74 8.83
N ARG A 120 -1.29 2.97 9.32
CA ARG A 120 -2.20 3.19 10.46
C ARG A 120 -3.60 2.67 10.18
N LYS A 121 -4.15 2.99 9.00
CA LYS A 121 -5.48 2.52 8.61
C LYS A 121 -5.53 0.99 8.52
N MET A 122 -4.52 0.35 7.92
CA MET A 122 -4.46 -1.10 7.82
C MET A 122 -4.44 -1.78 9.20
N GLN A 123 -3.76 -1.20 10.19
CA GLN A 123 -3.79 -1.70 11.56
C GLN A 123 -5.16 -1.52 12.26
N GLN A 124 -6.02 -0.68 11.74
CA GLN A 124 -7.37 -0.44 12.26
C GLN A 124 -8.44 -1.25 11.54
N LEU A 125 -8.14 -1.77 10.35
CA LEU A 125 -9.08 -2.57 9.58
C LEU A 125 -9.34 -3.93 10.25
N SER A 126 -10.57 -4.43 10.11
CA SER A 126 -10.98 -5.73 10.64
C SER A 126 -10.21 -6.89 9.97
N LEU A 127 -10.10 -8.01 10.67
CA LEU A 127 -9.46 -9.20 10.10
C LEU A 127 -10.25 -9.75 8.91
N SER A 128 -11.58 -9.56 8.86
CA SER A 128 -12.41 -9.90 7.70
C SER A 128 -11.95 -9.17 6.44
N TYR A 129 -11.64 -7.88 6.55
CA TYR A 129 -11.09 -7.09 5.45
C TYR A 129 -9.73 -7.63 4.97
N HIS A 130 -8.87 -8.03 5.92
CA HIS A 130 -7.57 -8.64 5.59
C HIS A 130 -7.71 -10.02 4.95
N GLY A 131 -8.74 -10.79 5.30
CA GLY A 131 -9.05 -12.08 4.67
C GLY A 131 -9.53 -11.93 3.22
N ASP A 132 -10.35 -10.90 2.93
CA ASP A 132 -10.82 -10.58 1.59
C ASP A 132 -9.70 -10.01 0.68
N MET A 133 -8.66 -9.40 1.29
CA MET A 133 -7.53 -8.83 0.59
C MET A 133 -6.23 -9.60 0.89
N ASN A 134 -5.61 -10.19 -0.13
CA ASN A 134 -4.29 -10.83 0.01
C ASN A 134 -3.23 -9.81 0.48
N ALA A 135 -2.29 -10.26 1.35
CA ALA A 135 -1.20 -9.44 1.86
C ALA A 135 -0.40 -8.73 0.75
N GLY A 136 -0.15 -9.40 -0.38
CA GLY A 136 0.51 -8.81 -1.53
C GLY A 136 -0.26 -7.65 -2.17
N ARG A 137 -1.60 -7.68 -2.15
CA ARG A 137 -2.43 -6.58 -2.64
C ARG A 137 -2.35 -5.36 -1.73
N LEU A 138 -2.36 -5.57 -0.41
CA LEU A 138 -2.17 -4.50 0.57
C LEU A 138 -0.77 -3.89 0.50
N GLN A 139 0.27 -4.72 0.38
CA GLN A 139 1.64 -4.27 0.15
C GLN A 139 1.77 -3.44 -1.13
N SER A 140 1.13 -3.88 -2.22
CA SER A 140 1.09 -3.12 -3.47
C SER A 140 0.50 -1.72 -3.32
N LYS A 141 -0.53 -1.56 -2.47
CA LYS A 141 -1.14 -0.24 -2.22
C LYS A 141 -0.18 0.71 -1.48
N ILE A 142 0.58 0.20 -0.49
CA ILE A 142 1.57 1.01 0.25
C ILE A 142 2.76 1.39 -0.63
N LEU A 143 3.25 0.46 -1.45
CA LEU A 143 4.48 0.66 -2.23
C LEU A 143 4.18 1.27 -3.59
N ARG A 144 3.47 0.54 -4.46
CA ARG A 144 3.29 0.92 -5.87
C ARG A 144 2.24 2.02 -6.08
N ASP A 145 1.10 1.98 -5.35
CA ASP A 145 0.08 3.00 -5.55
C ASP A 145 0.53 4.36 -5.00
N VAL A 146 1.23 4.38 -3.84
CA VAL A 146 1.80 5.63 -3.31
C VAL A 146 2.91 6.16 -4.21
N GLU A 147 3.77 5.30 -4.78
CA GLU A 147 4.77 5.69 -5.78
C GLU A 147 4.13 6.29 -7.04
N ALA A 148 3.03 5.72 -7.52
CA ALA A 148 2.30 6.28 -8.65
C ALA A 148 1.66 7.64 -8.32
N ILE A 149 1.23 7.88 -7.08
CA ILE A 149 0.74 9.18 -6.60
C ILE A 149 1.90 10.19 -6.47
N ASP A 150 3.09 9.77 -5.98
CA ASP A 150 4.30 10.60 -5.98
C ASP A 150 4.66 11.03 -7.41
N PHE A 151 4.67 10.08 -8.35
CA PHE A 151 4.94 10.36 -9.76
C PHE A 151 3.89 11.30 -10.38
N LEU A 152 2.59 11.08 -10.10
CA LEU A 152 1.50 11.99 -10.51
C LEU A 152 1.77 13.41 -10.00
N SER A 153 2.10 13.54 -8.73
CA SER A 153 2.39 14.83 -8.10
C SER A 153 3.56 15.55 -8.76
N ARG A 154 4.64 14.81 -9.04
CA ARG A 154 5.81 15.35 -9.77
C ARG A 154 5.44 15.79 -11.17
N GLN A 155 4.67 14.99 -11.92
CA GLN A 155 4.22 15.35 -13.26
C GLN A 155 3.34 16.60 -13.26
N MET A 156 2.43 16.72 -12.29
CA MET A 156 1.61 17.92 -12.13
C MET A 156 2.47 19.17 -11.84
N LEU A 157 3.39 19.06 -10.88
CA LEU A 157 4.17 20.19 -10.39
C LEU A 157 5.38 20.56 -11.27
N MET A 158 6.00 19.57 -11.95
CA MET A 158 7.23 19.77 -12.73
C MET A 158 7.01 19.81 -14.25
N THR A 159 5.81 19.42 -14.73
CA THR A 159 5.53 19.39 -16.17
C THR A 159 4.28 20.19 -16.51
N ILE A 160 3.12 19.90 -15.89
CA ILE A 160 1.85 20.55 -16.25
C ILE A 160 1.85 22.03 -15.87
N ILE A 161 2.15 22.35 -14.60
CA ILE A 161 2.19 23.74 -14.12
C ILE A 161 3.26 24.54 -14.88
N PRO A 162 4.51 24.08 -15.04
CA PRO A 162 5.49 24.72 -15.89
C PRO A 162 5.07 24.95 -17.34
N ALA A 163 4.46 23.95 -17.97
CA ALA A 163 3.99 24.10 -19.34
C ALA A 163 2.87 25.16 -19.44
N ALA A 164 1.95 25.19 -18.48
CA ALA A 164 0.91 26.22 -18.41
C ALA A 164 1.51 27.62 -18.20
N ILE A 165 2.49 27.79 -17.31
CA ILE A 165 3.20 29.06 -17.10
C ILE A 165 3.89 29.51 -18.39
N ASN A 166 4.61 28.61 -19.08
CA ASN A 166 5.25 28.92 -20.36
C ASN A 166 4.24 29.37 -21.41
N LEU A 167 3.12 28.67 -21.56
CA LEU A 167 2.08 29.03 -22.50
C LEU A 167 1.52 30.44 -22.21
N ILE A 168 1.20 30.73 -20.95
CA ILE A 168 0.66 32.04 -20.53
C ILE A 168 1.66 33.16 -20.84
N ILE A 169 2.93 32.96 -20.51
CA ILE A 169 3.97 33.97 -20.71
C ILE A 169 4.21 34.20 -22.21
N VAL A 170 4.40 33.12 -22.97
CA VAL A 170 4.70 33.22 -24.41
C VAL A 170 3.52 33.83 -25.17
N ILE A 171 2.28 33.43 -24.86
CA ILE A 171 1.08 34.03 -25.47
C ILE A 171 0.96 35.52 -25.07
N GLY A 172 1.20 35.84 -23.78
CA GLY A 172 1.19 37.21 -23.27
C GLY A 172 2.23 38.10 -23.95
N LEU A 173 3.46 37.64 -24.12
CA LEU A 173 4.52 38.36 -24.83
C LEU A 173 4.19 38.51 -26.31
N THR A 174 3.62 37.49 -26.94
CA THR A 174 3.18 37.57 -28.35
C THR A 174 2.05 38.59 -28.54
N LEU A 175 1.05 38.59 -27.66
CA LEU A 175 -0.05 39.55 -27.67
C LEU A 175 0.42 40.98 -27.47
N TYR A 176 1.39 41.19 -26.56
CA TYR A 176 1.98 42.50 -26.30
C TYR A 176 2.69 43.07 -27.53
N ASN A 177 3.46 42.21 -28.24
CA ASN A 177 4.24 42.65 -29.42
C ASN A 177 3.39 42.67 -30.70
N SER A 178 2.53 41.66 -30.94
CA SER A 178 1.67 41.58 -32.14
C SER A 178 0.45 40.69 -31.89
N TRP A 179 -0.72 41.29 -31.80
CA TRP A 179 -1.99 40.57 -31.68
C TRP A 179 -2.28 39.68 -32.92
N ILE A 180 -1.80 40.11 -34.12
CA ILE A 180 -1.97 39.37 -35.38
C ILE A 180 -1.24 38.05 -35.35
N VAL A 181 0.01 38.00 -34.85
CA VAL A 181 0.78 36.77 -34.69
C VAL A 181 0.18 35.90 -33.59
N ALA A 182 -0.32 36.49 -32.50
CA ALA A 182 -1.02 35.74 -31.46
C ALA A 182 -2.26 35.03 -31.99
N LEU A 183 -3.04 35.66 -32.88
CA LEU A 183 -4.19 35.02 -33.53
C LEU A 183 -3.75 33.80 -34.37
N PHE A 184 -2.63 33.90 -35.08
CA PHE A 184 -2.05 32.78 -35.84
C PHE A 184 -1.72 31.60 -34.90
N PHE A 185 -1.14 31.86 -33.72
CA PHE A 185 -0.83 30.78 -32.75
C PHE A 185 -2.10 30.10 -32.20
N VAL A 186 -3.18 30.86 -32.00
CA VAL A 186 -4.47 30.30 -31.56
C VAL A 186 -5.06 29.36 -32.61
N LEU A 187 -4.85 29.56 -33.90
CA LEU A 187 -5.32 28.67 -34.96
C LEU A 187 -4.70 27.29 -34.94
N MET A 188 -3.55 27.09 -34.25
CA MET A 188 -2.97 25.75 -34.05
C MET A 188 -3.77 24.89 -33.09
N ALA A 189 -4.45 25.47 -32.09
CA ALA A 189 -5.10 24.72 -31.03
C ALA A 189 -6.17 23.74 -31.57
N PRO A 190 -7.07 24.10 -32.48
CA PRO A 190 -8.04 23.18 -33.05
C PRO A 190 -7.41 21.98 -33.76
N MET A 191 -6.30 22.21 -34.49
CA MET A 191 -5.62 21.15 -35.22
C MET A 191 -4.91 20.17 -34.28
N SER A 192 -4.27 20.66 -33.24
CA SER A 192 -3.67 19.85 -32.19
C SER A 192 -4.73 18.99 -31.48
N ILE A 193 -5.89 19.58 -31.15
CA ILE A 193 -7.02 18.88 -30.54
C ILE A 193 -7.57 17.80 -31.47
N PHE A 194 -7.68 18.09 -32.76
CA PHE A 194 -8.14 17.12 -33.76
C PHE A 194 -7.21 15.92 -33.87
N LEU A 195 -5.89 16.14 -33.97
CA LEU A 195 -4.89 15.07 -33.98
C LEU A 195 -5.00 14.16 -32.75
N VAL A 196 -5.04 14.76 -31.56
CA VAL A 196 -5.16 14.00 -30.31
C VAL A 196 -6.43 13.16 -30.28
N ARG A 197 -7.58 13.75 -30.64
CA ARG A 197 -8.86 13.03 -30.67
C ARG A 197 -8.87 11.87 -31.67
N PHE A 198 -8.26 12.07 -32.85
CA PHE A 198 -8.20 11.05 -33.91
C PHE A 198 -7.43 9.80 -33.45
N PHE A 199 -6.29 9.97 -32.78
CA PHE A 199 -5.46 8.84 -32.35
C PHE A 199 -5.83 8.26 -30.98
N ARG A 200 -6.40 9.08 -30.07
CA ARG A 200 -6.64 8.74 -28.66
C ARG A 200 -7.40 7.44 -28.46
N SER A 201 -8.48 7.22 -29.21
CA SER A 201 -9.33 6.02 -29.04
C SER A 201 -8.54 4.75 -29.36
N LYS A 202 -7.84 4.73 -30.50
CA LYS A 202 -7.04 3.57 -30.94
C LYS A 202 -5.85 3.31 -30.03
N MET A 203 -5.13 4.36 -29.62
CA MET A 203 -4.00 4.23 -28.68
C MET A 203 -4.45 3.72 -27.31
N SER A 204 -5.54 4.28 -26.77
CA SER A 204 -6.08 3.82 -25.48
C SER A 204 -6.52 2.36 -25.50
N GLN A 205 -7.14 1.90 -26.58
CA GLN A 205 -7.53 0.50 -26.74
C GLN A 205 -6.30 -0.42 -26.78
N ARG A 206 -5.33 -0.11 -27.67
CA ARG A 206 -4.09 -0.89 -27.80
C ARG A 206 -3.28 -0.94 -26.51
N ASN A 207 -3.20 0.18 -25.81
CA ASN A 207 -2.49 0.25 -24.52
C ASN A 207 -3.17 -0.65 -23.46
N ARG A 208 -4.52 -0.67 -23.41
CA ARG A 208 -5.25 -1.60 -22.51
C ARG A 208 -4.98 -3.06 -22.87
N ASP A 209 -4.94 -3.39 -24.17
CA ASP A 209 -4.66 -4.76 -24.62
C ASP A 209 -3.26 -5.23 -24.21
N VAL A 210 -2.24 -4.38 -24.40
CA VAL A 210 -0.86 -4.67 -23.95
C VAL A 210 -0.80 -4.83 -22.44
N ARG A 211 -1.41 -3.91 -21.69
CA ARG A 211 -1.43 -3.95 -20.22
C ARG A 211 -2.07 -5.23 -19.69
N ARG A 212 -3.23 -5.63 -20.25
CA ARG A 212 -3.90 -6.88 -19.88
C ARG A 212 -3.00 -8.10 -20.10
N ASN A 213 -2.27 -8.17 -21.22
CA ASN A 213 -1.35 -9.28 -21.47
C ASN A 213 -0.15 -9.28 -20.52
N ILE A 214 0.35 -8.10 -20.11
CA ILE A 214 1.40 -7.99 -19.09
C ILE A 214 0.88 -8.50 -17.72
N GLU A 215 -0.37 -8.19 -17.35
CA GLU A 215 -0.99 -8.68 -16.13
C GLU A 215 -1.17 -10.22 -16.17
N GLU A 216 -1.64 -10.77 -17.28
CA GLU A 216 -1.77 -12.22 -17.49
C GLU A 216 -0.40 -12.92 -17.43
N MET A 217 0.62 -12.37 -18.07
CA MET A 217 1.99 -12.88 -18.02
C MET A 217 2.57 -12.83 -16.60
N SER A 218 2.37 -11.72 -15.89
CA SER A 218 2.83 -11.59 -14.51
C SER A 218 2.23 -12.65 -13.60
N GLY A 219 0.93 -12.98 -13.78
CA GLY A 219 0.27 -14.08 -13.07
C GLY A 219 0.94 -15.42 -13.36
N LYS A 220 1.20 -15.74 -14.66
CA LYS A 220 1.87 -16.99 -15.07
C LYS A 220 3.30 -17.09 -14.51
N VAL A 221 4.07 -16.00 -14.54
CA VAL A 221 5.43 -15.98 -13.96
C VAL A 221 5.38 -16.26 -12.46
N SER A 222 4.45 -15.65 -11.74
CA SER A 222 4.28 -15.90 -10.30
C SER A 222 3.95 -17.37 -10.01
N GLU A 223 3.03 -17.95 -10.78
CA GLU A 223 2.67 -19.37 -10.70
C GLU A 223 3.89 -20.27 -11.01
N THR A 224 4.62 -19.99 -12.09
CA THR A 224 5.82 -20.75 -12.47
C THR A 224 6.87 -20.71 -11.36
N VAL A 225 7.12 -19.55 -10.75
CA VAL A 225 8.10 -19.41 -9.65
C VAL A 225 7.68 -20.23 -8.43
N GLU A 226 6.40 -20.21 -8.07
CA GLU A 226 5.86 -20.98 -6.95
C GLU A 226 5.96 -22.49 -7.22
N MET A 227 5.77 -22.90 -8.47
CA MET A 227 5.78 -24.31 -8.90
C MET A 227 7.17 -24.87 -9.21
N ILE A 228 8.27 -24.08 -9.10
CA ILE A 228 9.65 -24.55 -9.38
C ILE A 228 9.98 -25.89 -8.68
N PRO A 229 9.69 -26.09 -7.37
CA PRO A 229 10.01 -27.37 -6.73
C PRO A 229 9.27 -28.55 -7.37
N VAL A 230 8.01 -28.35 -7.77
CA VAL A 230 7.16 -29.37 -8.41
C VAL A 230 7.61 -29.67 -9.83
N THR A 231 7.88 -28.64 -10.63
CA THR A 231 8.33 -28.78 -12.02
C THR A 231 9.67 -29.49 -12.09
N ARG A 232 10.62 -29.17 -11.19
CA ARG A 232 11.90 -29.86 -11.11
C ARG A 232 11.76 -31.31 -10.65
N ALA A 233 10.89 -31.58 -9.68
CA ALA A 233 10.64 -32.95 -9.22
C ALA A 233 10.08 -33.86 -10.32
N HIS A 234 9.43 -33.30 -11.34
CA HIS A 234 8.80 -34.04 -12.43
C HIS A 234 9.50 -33.86 -13.79
N GLY A 235 10.59 -33.07 -13.88
CA GLY A 235 11.31 -32.81 -15.14
C GLY A 235 10.47 -32.05 -16.17
N LEU A 236 9.60 -31.10 -15.73
CA LEU A 236 8.65 -30.37 -16.56
C LEU A 236 9.06 -28.92 -16.86
N GLU A 237 10.32 -28.57 -16.68
CA GLU A 237 10.85 -27.20 -16.83
C GLU A 237 10.53 -26.63 -18.23
N GLU A 238 10.75 -27.41 -19.26
CA GLU A 238 10.49 -27.01 -20.66
C GLU A 238 9.00 -26.73 -20.95
N VAL A 239 8.11 -27.40 -20.22
CA VAL A 239 6.67 -27.18 -20.36
C VAL A 239 6.28 -25.82 -19.80
N GLU A 240 6.82 -25.48 -18.62
CA GLU A 240 6.56 -24.18 -17.98
C GLU A 240 7.20 -23.02 -18.76
N ILE A 241 8.44 -23.20 -19.25
CA ILE A 241 9.11 -22.22 -20.11
C ILE A 241 8.24 -21.90 -21.33
N ARG A 242 7.74 -22.92 -22.03
CA ARG A 242 6.87 -22.71 -23.21
C ARG A 242 5.58 -21.97 -22.91
N LYS A 243 4.98 -22.18 -21.74
CA LYS A 243 3.79 -21.42 -21.31
C LYS A 243 4.09 -19.92 -21.15
N VAL A 244 5.22 -19.60 -20.53
CA VAL A 244 5.66 -18.20 -20.35
C VAL A 244 6.04 -17.59 -21.70
N ASP A 245 6.79 -18.31 -22.54
CA ASP A 245 7.20 -17.86 -23.87
C ASP A 245 6.00 -17.51 -24.77
N SER A 246 4.95 -18.31 -24.72
CA SER A 246 3.72 -18.03 -25.48
C SER A 246 3.07 -16.70 -25.05
N ALA A 247 3.07 -16.39 -23.76
CA ALA A 247 2.57 -15.13 -23.23
C ALA A 247 3.47 -13.93 -23.63
N LEU A 248 4.79 -14.14 -23.61
CA LEU A 248 5.77 -13.13 -24.05
C LEU A 248 5.65 -12.82 -25.54
N GLN A 249 5.39 -13.81 -26.38
CA GLN A 249 5.15 -13.61 -27.82
C GLN A 249 3.90 -12.73 -28.04
N ASN A 250 2.82 -12.97 -27.32
CA ASN A 250 1.62 -12.15 -27.40
C ASN A 250 1.88 -10.68 -27.00
N ILE A 251 2.68 -10.47 -25.94
CA ILE A 251 3.08 -9.13 -25.52
C ILE A 251 3.94 -8.46 -26.60
N ARG A 252 4.89 -9.20 -27.19
CA ARG A 252 5.74 -8.71 -28.28
C ARG A 252 4.93 -8.22 -29.46
N GLU A 253 3.96 -9.02 -29.94
CA GLU A 253 3.15 -8.65 -31.10
C GLU A 253 2.25 -7.45 -30.82
N LYS A 254 1.55 -7.46 -29.68
CA LYS A 254 0.65 -6.36 -29.31
C LYS A 254 1.41 -5.09 -28.97
N GLY A 255 2.57 -5.22 -28.28
CA GLY A 255 3.50 -4.11 -28.01
C GLY A 255 3.99 -3.49 -29.32
N HIS A 256 4.51 -4.30 -30.25
CA HIS A 256 4.95 -3.80 -31.54
C HIS A 256 3.84 -3.03 -32.30
N ARG A 257 2.60 -3.54 -32.30
CA ARG A 257 1.46 -2.83 -32.91
C ARG A 257 1.12 -1.51 -32.22
N LEU A 258 1.33 -1.42 -30.90
CA LEU A 258 1.17 -0.17 -30.16
C LEU A 258 2.29 0.80 -30.52
N ASP A 259 3.56 0.35 -30.50
CA ASP A 259 4.73 1.19 -30.83
C ASP A 259 4.64 1.79 -32.23
N VAL A 260 4.20 0.98 -33.22
CA VAL A 260 3.97 1.47 -34.59
C VAL A 260 2.86 2.52 -34.63
N LEU A 261 1.77 2.34 -33.88
CA LEU A 261 0.69 3.34 -33.80
C LEU A 261 1.17 4.63 -33.11
N GLU A 262 1.99 4.53 -32.07
CA GLU A 262 2.61 5.67 -31.40
C GLU A 262 3.59 6.40 -32.33
N ALA A 263 4.38 5.66 -33.12
CA ALA A 263 5.24 6.23 -34.15
C ALA A 263 4.45 6.99 -35.21
N TYR A 264 3.32 6.45 -35.69
CA TYR A 264 2.44 7.17 -36.62
C TYR A 264 1.87 8.46 -35.99
N PHE A 265 1.43 8.40 -34.75
CA PHE A 265 0.95 9.59 -34.04
C PHE A 265 2.06 10.64 -33.89
N GLY A 266 3.25 10.20 -33.45
CA GLY A 266 4.41 11.09 -33.27
C GLY A 266 4.83 11.75 -34.59
N SER A 267 4.99 10.97 -35.65
CA SER A 267 5.36 11.46 -36.97
C SER A 267 4.33 12.39 -37.58
N SER A 268 3.03 12.04 -37.49
CA SER A 268 1.95 12.90 -37.97
C SER A 268 1.89 14.23 -37.22
N SER A 269 2.06 14.18 -35.90
CA SER A 269 2.11 15.38 -35.05
C SER A 269 3.31 16.25 -35.42
N TRP A 270 4.47 15.65 -35.60
CA TRP A 270 5.68 16.36 -35.99
C TRP A 270 5.51 17.05 -37.36
N VAL A 271 4.99 16.34 -38.38
CA VAL A 271 4.74 16.91 -39.72
C VAL A 271 3.77 18.12 -39.63
N VAL A 272 2.67 17.96 -38.91
CA VAL A 272 1.70 19.06 -38.75
C VAL A 272 2.34 20.26 -38.07
N PHE A 273 3.09 20.05 -36.99
CA PHE A 273 3.76 21.14 -36.28
C PHE A 273 4.82 21.82 -37.16
N GLN A 274 5.58 21.06 -37.96
CA GLN A 274 6.56 21.62 -38.89
C GLN A 274 5.89 22.44 -40.01
N LEU A 275 4.77 21.99 -40.55
CA LEU A 275 4.02 22.75 -41.54
C LEU A 275 3.51 24.07 -40.94
N PHE A 276 3.02 24.08 -39.71
CA PHE A 276 2.65 25.33 -39.02
C PHE A 276 3.87 26.21 -38.73
N GLN A 277 5.03 25.63 -38.39
CA GLN A 277 6.25 26.39 -38.17
C GLN A 277 6.73 27.07 -39.46
N VAL A 278 6.68 26.37 -40.58
CA VAL A 278 6.96 26.95 -41.90
C VAL A 278 5.92 28.03 -42.23
N GLY A 279 4.63 27.78 -41.98
CA GLY A 279 3.58 28.80 -42.14
C GLY A 279 3.81 30.04 -41.27
N CYS A 280 4.26 29.85 -40.01
CA CYS A 280 4.64 30.95 -39.13
C CYS A 280 5.81 31.76 -39.73
N LEU A 281 6.82 31.08 -40.27
CA LEU A 281 7.96 31.74 -40.90
C LEU A 281 7.52 32.60 -42.08
N PHE A 282 6.75 32.05 -43.02
CA PHE A 282 6.25 32.80 -44.16
C PHE A 282 5.34 33.96 -43.74
N PHE A 283 4.46 33.75 -42.76
CA PHE A 283 3.54 34.76 -42.27
C PHE A 283 4.28 35.91 -41.59
N THR A 284 5.22 35.64 -40.70
CA THR A 284 6.04 36.67 -40.03
C THR A 284 6.96 37.38 -41.00
N ALA A 285 7.56 36.67 -41.97
CA ALA A 285 8.37 37.29 -43.03
C ALA A 285 7.54 38.22 -43.93
N TYR A 286 6.30 37.83 -44.25
CA TYR A 286 5.38 38.70 -45.01
C TYR A 286 5.01 39.97 -44.24
N LEU A 287 4.74 39.83 -42.93
CA LEU A 287 4.46 41.02 -42.09
C LEU A 287 5.70 41.91 -41.94
N ALA A 288 6.89 41.36 -41.87
CA ALA A 288 8.12 42.15 -41.88
C ALA A 288 8.34 42.86 -43.22
N HIS A 289 8.06 42.19 -44.35
CA HIS A 289 8.11 42.84 -45.68
C HIS A 289 7.14 44.02 -45.80
N LEU A 290 5.96 43.92 -45.18
CA LEU A 290 4.99 45.02 -45.13
C LEU A 290 5.35 46.13 -44.12
N GLY A 291 6.46 45.97 -43.36
CA GLY A 291 6.90 46.97 -42.39
C GLY A 291 6.18 46.93 -41.03
N TYR A 292 5.39 45.90 -40.74
CA TYR A 292 4.69 45.76 -39.46
C TYR A 292 5.59 45.27 -38.32
N MET A 293 6.76 44.71 -38.62
CA MET A 293 7.75 44.24 -37.64
C MET A 293 9.16 44.27 -38.25
N GLU A 294 10.18 44.16 -37.41
CA GLU A 294 11.58 44.12 -37.84
C GLU A 294 12.03 42.68 -38.18
N ILE A 295 13.16 42.50 -38.88
CA ILE A 295 13.66 41.19 -39.34
C ILE A 295 13.95 40.26 -38.17
N GLY A 296 14.51 40.78 -37.07
CA GLY A 296 14.82 40.00 -35.87
C GLY A 296 13.58 39.41 -35.22
N ASP A 297 12.42 40.07 -35.33
CA ASP A 297 11.17 39.59 -34.73
C ASP A 297 10.70 38.26 -35.33
N ILE A 298 11.08 37.96 -36.58
CA ILE A 298 10.81 36.67 -37.23
C ILE A 298 11.43 35.56 -36.42
N VAL A 299 12.67 35.72 -35.96
CA VAL A 299 13.41 34.71 -35.18
C VAL A 299 12.79 34.55 -33.77
N MET A 300 12.39 35.67 -33.16
CA MET A 300 11.68 35.64 -31.87
C MET A 300 10.39 34.84 -31.95
N TYR A 301 9.52 35.11 -32.94
CA TYR A 301 8.25 34.40 -33.08
C TYR A 301 8.44 32.93 -33.45
N GLN A 302 9.47 32.57 -34.22
CA GLN A 302 9.82 31.18 -34.46
C GLN A 302 10.20 30.46 -33.15
N SER A 303 10.98 31.12 -32.29
CA SER A 303 11.35 30.58 -30.98
C SER A 303 10.12 30.45 -30.05
N PHE A 304 9.24 31.45 -30.01
CA PHE A 304 8.00 31.40 -29.24
C PHE A 304 7.08 30.28 -29.71
N PHE A 305 6.97 30.10 -31.04
CA PHE A 305 6.21 29.00 -31.63
C PHE A 305 6.74 27.62 -31.16
N ASN A 306 8.07 27.41 -31.20
CA ASN A 306 8.67 26.19 -30.72
C ASN A 306 8.42 25.93 -29.21
N MET A 307 8.40 26.99 -28.39
CA MET A 307 8.06 26.87 -26.97
C MET A 307 6.61 26.44 -26.75
N ILE A 308 5.67 26.95 -27.56
CA ILE A 308 4.26 26.55 -27.53
C ILE A 308 4.14 25.05 -27.88
N ILE A 309 4.77 24.62 -28.99
CA ILE A 309 4.75 23.23 -29.42
C ILE A 309 5.35 22.34 -28.30
N GLY A 310 6.49 22.70 -27.74
CA GLY A 310 7.16 21.98 -26.68
C GLY A 310 6.28 21.83 -25.43
N SER A 311 5.60 22.91 -25.04
CA SER A 311 4.68 22.90 -23.88
C SER A 311 3.45 22.01 -24.12
N VAL A 312 2.82 22.12 -25.30
CA VAL A 312 1.68 21.27 -25.70
C VAL A 312 2.11 19.80 -25.74
N SER A 313 3.23 19.48 -26.37
CA SER A 313 3.76 18.12 -26.46
C SER A 313 4.06 17.54 -25.09
N SER A 314 4.63 18.32 -24.17
CA SER A 314 4.90 17.89 -22.79
C SER A 314 3.62 17.51 -22.04
N ILE A 315 2.54 18.30 -22.18
CA ILE A 315 1.23 18.01 -21.57
C ILE A 315 0.67 16.69 -22.14
N LEU A 316 0.75 16.50 -23.46
CA LEU A 316 0.23 15.30 -24.11
C LEU A 316 0.97 14.03 -23.70
N ASN A 317 2.30 14.10 -23.60
CA ASN A 317 3.14 12.93 -23.23
C ASN A 317 2.92 12.50 -21.78
N VAL A 318 2.53 13.39 -20.88
CA VAL A 318 2.29 13.08 -19.47
C VAL A 318 0.90 12.48 -19.23
N TYR A 319 -0.05 12.69 -20.15
CA TYR A 319 -1.46 12.30 -19.97
C TYR A 319 -1.68 10.84 -19.52
N PRO A 320 -1.02 9.78 -20.10
CA PRO A 320 -1.19 8.41 -19.65
C PRO A 320 -0.78 8.19 -18.19
N ASN A 321 0.29 8.87 -17.78
CA ASN A 321 0.80 8.79 -16.40
C ASN A 321 -0.13 9.49 -15.40
N LEU A 322 -0.77 10.59 -15.81
CA LEU A 322 -1.79 11.25 -14.99
C LEU A 322 -2.97 10.33 -14.72
N VAL A 323 -3.48 9.64 -15.76
CA VAL A 323 -4.58 8.67 -15.62
C VAL A 323 -4.21 7.56 -14.64
N LYS A 324 -3.03 6.95 -14.79
CA LYS A 324 -2.53 5.92 -13.88
C LYS A 324 -2.42 6.42 -12.44
N GLY A 325 -1.88 7.61 -12.23
CA GLY A 325 -1.75 8.18 -10.90
C GLY A 325 -3.11 8.48 -10.25
N PHE A 326 -4.10 8.93 -11.01
CA PHE A 326 -5.46 9.13 -10.50
C PHE A 326 -6.17 7.81 -10.17
N GLU A 327 -5.93 6.73 -10.93
CA GLU A 327 -6.41 5.37 -10.60
C GLU A 327 -5.80 4.89 -9.27
N SER A 328 -4.50 5.07 -9.07
CA SER A 328 -3.83 4.73 -7.82
C SER A 328 -4.34 5.57 -6.64
N LEU A 329 -4.63 6.85 -6.86
CA LEU A 329 -5.25 7.71 -5.85
C LEU A 329 -6.64 7.20 -5.45
N HIS A 330 -7.44 6.72 -6.42
CA HIS A 330 -8.74 6.08 -6.16
C HIS A 330 -8.56 4.78 -5.35
N SER A 331 -7.59 3.93 -5.74
CA SER A 331 -7.25 2.68 -5.06
C SER A 331 -6.88 2.87 -3.59
N VAL A 332 -6.07 3.90 -3.29
CA VAL A 332 -5.71 4.29 -1.91
C VAL A 332 -6.93 4.82 -1.15
N THR A 333 -7.78 5.60 -1.82
CA THR A 333 -9.00 6.15 -1.24
C THR A 333 -9.97 5.07 -0.77
N GLU A 334 -10.12 3.98 -1.52
CA GLU A 334 -10.97 2.83 -1.12
C GLU A 334 -10.55 2.24 0.23
N VAL A 335 -9.24 2.10 0.47
CA VAL A 335 -8.73 1.58 1.74
C VAL A 335 -8.95 2.59 2.87
N LEU A 336 -8.62 3.86 2.65
CA LEU A 336 -8.69 4.88 3.69
C LEU A 336 -10.14 5.18 4.11
N LEU A 337 -11.09 5.11 3.18
CA LEU A 337 -12.52 5.32 3.45
C LEU A 337 -13.26 4.05 3.87
N SER A 338 -12.59 2.88 3.93
CA SER A 338 -13.23 1.66 4.39
C SER A 338 -13.78 1.82 5.80
N LYS A 339 -15.04 1.45 5.98
CA LYS A 339 -15.76 1.46 7.27
C LYS A 339 -15.55 0.17 8.07
N GLU A 340 -14.92 -0.84 7.48
CA GLU A 340 -14.65 -2.13 8.12
C GLU A 340 -13.48 -2.00 9.12
N THR A 341 -13.60 -1.11 10.10
CA THR A 341 -12.58 -0.88 11.14
C THR A 341 -13.03 -1.42 12.48
N GLU A 342 -12.07 -1.79 13.31
CA GLU A 342 -12.33 -2.06 14.72
C GLU A 342 -12.48 -0.75 15.49
N GLU A 343 -13.61 -0.56 16.15
CA GLU A 343 -13.87 0.62 16.99
C GLU A 343 -13.30 0.41 18.40
N TYR A 344 -12.37 1.27 18.79
CA TYR A 344 -11.77 1.23 20.14
C TYR A 344 -12.27 2.35 21.07
N LYS A 345 -12.83 3.43 20.53
CA LYS A 345 -13.30 4.58 21.32
C LYS A 345 -14.68 4.30 21.96
N GLY A 346 -14.83 4.73 23.21
CA GLY A 346 -16.11 4.64 23.91
C GLY A 346 -16.48 3.25 24.42
N ARG A 347 -15.60 2.26 24.31
CA ARG A 347 -15.82 0.89 24.81
C ARG A 347 -15.39 0.75 26.26
N LYS A 348 -16.04 -0.18 27.01
CA LYS A 348 -15.69 -0.50 28.40
C LYS A 348 -14.28 -1.08 28.48
N ASN A 349 -13.52 -0.58 29.45
CA ASN A 349 -12.14 -1.00 29.72
C ASN A 349 -12.05 -1.52 31.16
N PRO A 350 -12.38 -2.78 31.45
CA PRO A 350 -12.20 -3.34 32.79
C PRO A 350 -10.72 -3.33 33.16
N GLU A 351 -10.41 -3.02 34.42
CA GLU A 351 -9.04 -2.99 34.93
C GLU A 351 -8.39 -4.39 34.88
N ARG A 352 -9.17 -5.42 35.20
CA ARG A 352 -8.75 -6.80 35.19
C ARG A 352 -9.86 -7.69 34.61
N ILE A 353 -9.47 -8.63 33.74
CA ILE A 353 -10.35 -9.68 33.21
C ILE A 353 -10.06 -10.94 33.99
N GLN A 354 -11.13 -11.60 34.51
CA GLN A 354 -11.02 -12.85 35.26
C GLN A 354 -11.07 -14.06 34.32
N GLY A 355 -11.75 -13.93 33.19
CA GLY A 355 -11.83 -14.95 32.16
C GLY A 355 -13.04 -15.88 32.28
N ALA A 356 -14.16 -15.42 32.86
CA ALA A 356 -15.44 -16.11 32.71
C ALA A 356 -16.04 -15.85 31.33
N TYR A 357 -16.55 -16.90 30.67
CA TYR A 357 -17.22 -16.75 29.38
C TYR A 357 -18.62 -17.34 29.40
N ARG A 358 -19.55 -16.65 28.68
CA ARG A 358 -20.88 -17.16 28.44
C ARG A 358 -21.26 -16.87 26.98
N PHE A 359 -21.50 -17.95 26.25
CA PHE A 359 -21.99 -17.93 24.88
C PHE A 359 -23.49 -18.22 24.91
N GLU A 360 -24.31 -17.35 24.37
CA GLU A 360 -25.79 -17.47 24.37
C GLU A 360 -26.29 -17.49 22.92
N GLY A 361 -26.62 -18.70 22.43
CA GLY A 361 -27.21 -18.89 21.10
C GLY A 361 -26.39 -18.31 19.97
N VAL A 362 -25.05 -18.45 20.05
CA VAL A 362 -24.12 -17.83 19.10
C VAL A 362 -24.22 -18.48 17.74
N GLY A 363 -24.54 -17.68 16.72
CA GLY A 363 -24.53 -18.06 15.31
C GLY A 363 -23.49 -17.28 14.51
N PHE A 364 -22.79 -17.98 13.60
CA PHE A 364 -21.77 -17.38 12.75
C PHE A 364 -21.69 -18.02 11.36
N GLN A 365 -21.50 -17.18 10.34
CA GLN A 365 -21.33 -17.53 8.94
C GLN A 365 -20.23 -16.66 8.34
N TYR A 366 -19.33 -17.24 7.57
CA TYR A 366 -18.32 -16.47 6.83
C TYR A 366 -18.95 -15.73 5.65
N LYS A 367 -18.46 -14.52 5.39
CA LYS A 367 -18.89 -13.70 4.25
C LYS A 367 -18.68 -14.47 2.92
N GLY A 368 -19.73 -14.56 2.12
CA GLY A 368 -19.69 -15.32 0.85
C GLY A 368 -19.91 -16.83 0.97
N SER A 369 -20.22 -17.36 2.15
CA SER A 369 -20.65 -18.74 2.37
C SER A 369 -22.14 -18.79 2.67
N ASP A 370 -22.88 -19.75 2.10
CA ASP A 370 -24.31 -19.96 2.41
C ASP A 370 -24.52 -20.87 3.64
N ARG A 371 -23.42 -21.35 4.25
CA ARG A 371 -23.47 -22.30 5.36
C ARG A 371 -23.17 -21.61 6.68
N HIS A 372 -24.06 -21.78 7.68
CA HIS A 372 -23.75 -21.48 9.08
C HIS A 372 -22.66 -22.41 9.60
N VAL A 373 -21.57 -21.83 10.11
CA VAL A 373 -20.44 -22.58 10.71
C VAL A 373 -20.71 -22.84 12.18
N LEU A 374 -21.40 -21.91 12.87
CA LEU A 374 -21.93 -22.08 14.21
C LEU A 374 -23.43 -21.82 14.17
N ASP A 375 -24.20 -22.64 14.87
CA ASP A 375 -25.64 -22.59 14.92
C ASP A 375 -26.15 -22.83 16.36
N GLU A 376 -26.70 -21.77 16.99
CA GLU A 376 -27.17 -21.75 18.36
C GLU A 376 -26.14 -22.27 19.40
N PHE A 377 -24.87 -21.96 19.21
CA PHE A 377 -23.80 -22.39 20.10
C PHE A 377 -23.97 -21.74 21.48
N THR A 378 -24.15 -22.56 22.51
CA THR A 378 -24.31 -22.13 23.91
C THR A 378 -23.30 -22.87 24.78
N LEU A 379 -22.53 -22.12 25.59
CA LEU A 379 -21.52 -22.65 26.48
C LEU A 379 -21.24 -21.64 27.60
N GLU A 380 -21.04 -22.12 28.82
CA GLU A 380 -20.57 -21.31 29.94
C GLU A 380 -19.22 -21.86 30.42
N VAL A 381 -18.25 -20.97 30.67
CA VAL A 381 -16.87 -21.32 31.10
C VAL A 381 -16.51 -20.50 32.33
N LYS A 382 -16.04 -21.18 33.37
CA LYS A 382 -15.65 -20.55 34.64
C LYS A 382 -14.23 -19.96 34.55
N PRO A 383 -13.91 -18.93 35.36
CA PRO A 383 -12.53 -18.44 35.46
C PRO A 383 -11.57 -19.57 35.84
N GLY A 384 -10.43 -19.67 35.13
CA GLY A 384 -9.41 -20.68 35.39
C GLY A 384 -9.74 -22.07 34.85
N GLU A 385 -10.89 -22.27 34.19
CA GLU A 385 -11.27 -23.56 33.60
C GLU A 385 -10.56 -23.80 32.26
N THR A 386 -10.09 -25.03 32.08
CA THR A 386 -9.51 -25.50 30.81
C THR A 386 -10.55 -26.26 29.99
N VAL A 387 -10.96 -25.69 28.84
CA VAL A 387 -11.95 -26.27 27.92
C VAL A 387 -11.30 -26.72 26.63
N ALA A 388 -11.46 -28.00 26.29
CA ALA A 388 -10.96 -28.57 25.04
C ALA A 388 -12.10 -28.78 24.03
N PHE A 389 -11.97 -28.17 22.84
CA PHE A 389 -12.88 -28.39 21.71
C PHE A 389 -12.38 -29.57 20.86
N VAL A 390 -13.22 -30.56 20.66
CA VAL A 390 -12.94 -31.73 19.82
C VAL A 390 -14.07 -31.95 18.80
N GLY A 391 -13.79 -32.59 17.69
CA GLY A 391 -14.76 -32.87 16.64
C GLY A 391 -14.11 -32.98 15.26
N GLU A 392 -14.88 -33.39 14.28
CA GLU A 392 -14.44 -33.52 12.89
C GLU A 392 -13.89 -32.21 12.30
N SER A 393 -13.09 -32.30 11.23
CA SER A 393 -12.66 -31.12 10.49
C SER A 393 -13.87 -30.37 9.96
N GLY A 394 -13.88 -29.03 10.08
CA GLY A 394 -15.03 -28.20 9.68
C GLY A 394 -16.20 -28.18 10.68
N SER A 395 -16.09 -28.71 11.89
CA SER A 395 -17.13 -28.66 12.92
C SER A 395 -17.31 -27.27 13.58
N GLY A 396 -16.39 -26.31 13.33
CA GLY A 396 -16.46 -24.93 13.85
C GLY A 396 -15.46 -24.59 14.96
N LYS A 397 -14.56 -25.49 15.34
CA LYS A 397 -13.58 -25.32 16.44
C LYS A 397 -12.72 -24.05 16.30
N SER A 398 -12.03 -23.88 15.18
CA SER A 398 -11.20 -22.68 14.94
C SER A 398 -12.04 -21.39 14.81
N THR A 399 -13.29 -21.51 14.37
CA THR A 399 -14.22 -20.37 14.33
C THR A 399 -14.57 -19.88 15.73
N ILE A 400 -14.76 -20.78 16.70
CA ILE A 400 -14.96 -20.41 18.10
C ILE A 400 -13.75 -19.69 18.66
N LEU A 401 -12.54 -20.20 18.42
CA LEU A 401 -11.31 -19.52 18.85
C LEU A 401 -11.23 -18.08 18.26
N ASN A 402 -11.54 -17.94 16.99
CA ASN A 402 -11.55 -16.62 16.34
C ASN A 402 -12.61 -15.67 16.93
N LEU A 403 -13.77 -16.18 17.36
CA LEU A 403 -14.78 -15.41 18.07
C LEU A 403 -14.30 -15.04 19.49
N ILE A 404 -13.65 -15.94 20.21
CA ILE A 404 -13.05 -15.68 21.52
C ILE A 404 -11.98 -14.59 21.41
N ILE A 405 -11.10 -14.65 20.42
CA ILE A 405 -10.08 -13.61 20.16
C ILE A 405 -10.72 -12.27 19.77
N GLY A 406 -11.98 -12.33 19.26
CA GLY A 406 -12.70 -11.16 18.74
C GLY A 406 -12.23 -10.74 17.35
N PHE A 407 -11.68 -11.66 16.57
CA PHE A 407 -11.39 -11.41 15.15
C PHE A 407 -12.67 -11.31 14.32
N PHE A 408 -13.71 -12.04 14.74
CA PHE A 408 -15.02 -11.98 14.17
C PHE A 408 -16.06 -11.61 15.24
N LYS A 409 -17.19 -11.08 14.79
CA LYS A 409 -18.37 -10.79 15.63
C LYS A 409 -19.44 -11.82 15.32
N PRO A 410 -20.16 -12.35 16.34
CA PRO A 410 -21.31 -13.21 16.09
C PRO A 410 -22.38 -12.44 15.31
N GLN A 411 -23.08 -13.14 14.42
CA GLN A 411 -24.23 -12.57 13.68
C GLN A 411 -25.51 -12.69 14.48
N PHE A 412 -25.63 -13.75 15.27
CA PHE A 412 -26.75 -14.00 16.17
C PHE A 412 -26.19 -14.39 17.55
N GLY A 413 -27.01 -14.12 18.59
CA GLY A 413 -26.61 -14.39 19.96
C GLY A 413 -25.58 -13.42 20.51
N ASN A 414 -25.08 -13.70 21.70
CA ASN A 414 -24.10 -12.83 22.38
C ASN A 414 -22.98 -13.65 23.05
N ILE A 415 -21.81 -13.02 23.14
CA ILE A 415 -20.67 -13.53 23.92
C ILE A 415 -20.44 -12.54 25.06
N TYR A 416 -20.42 -13.05 26.28
CA TYR A 416 -20.13 -12.27 27.48
C TYR A 416 -18.79 -12.68 28.05
N ILE A 417 -18.03 -11.71 28.52
CA ILE A 417 -16.75 -11.89 29.21
C ILE A 417 -16.88 -11.20 30.57
N ASP A 418 -16.76 -11.95 31.65
CA ASP A 418 -16.99 -11.47 33.02
C ASP A 418 -18.35 -10.72 33.16
N GLY A 419 -19.39 -11.22 32.49
CA GLY A 419 -20.72 -10.61 32.47
C GLY A 419 -20.90 -9.39 31.58
N ILE A 420 -19.84 -8.92 30.91
CA ILE A 420 -19.90 -7.78 29.99
C ILE A 420 -20.03 -8.29 28.55
N PRO A 421 -21.01 -7.80 27.76
CA PRO A 421 -21.10 -8.16 26.34
C PRO A 421 -19.78 -7.81 25.62
N MET A 422 -19.23 -8.76 24.87
CA MET A 422 -17.98 -8.57 24.14
C MET A 422 -18.05 -7.40 23.14
N SER A 423 -19.25 -7.11 22.62
CA SER A 423 -19.52 -5.96 21.75
C SER A 423 -19.27 -4.61 22.44
N GLU A 424 -19.31 -4.55 23.77
CA GLU A 424 -19.06 -3.34 24.56
C GLU A 424 -17.61 -3.21 25.06
N LEU A 425 -16.79 -4.25 24.93
CA LEU A 425 -15.41 -4.25 25.38
C LEU A 425 -14.48 -3.55 24.39
N SER A 426 -13.44 -2.90 24.92
CA SER A 426 -12.30 -2.45 24.11
C SER A 426 -11.47 -3.65 23.72
N MET A 427 -11.57 -4.08 22.45
CA MET A 427 -10.87 -5.26 21.95
C MET A 427 -9.35 -5.18 22.09
N ARG A 428 -8.78 -3.98 22.00
CA ARG A 428 -7.35 -3.76 22.24
C ARG A 428 -6.93 -4.11 23.68
N LYS A 429 -7.72 -3.67 24.67
CA LYS A 429 -7.47 -3.97 26.09
C LYS A 429 -7.73 -5.44 26.41
N TYR A 430 -8.84 -5.96 25.91
CA TYR A 430 -9.18 -7.36 26.04
C TYR A 430 -8.07 -8.28 25.52
N ARG A 431 -7.55 -8.04 24.32
CA ARG A 431 -6.45 -8.83 23.74
C ARG A 431 -5.12 -8.70 24.49
N GLN A 432 -4.94 -7.66 25.30
CA GLN A 432 -3.77 -7.58 26.20
C GLN A 432 -3.82 -8.63 27.33
N SER A 433 -5.03 -9.13 27.67
CA SER A 433 -5.24 -10.19 28.66
C SER A 433 -5.18 -11.60 28.04
N LEU A 434 -5.03 -11.68 26.72
CA LEU A 434 -4.93 -12.94 25.97
C LEU A 434 -3.49 -13.32 25.65
N ALA A 435 -3.20 -14.62 25.65
CA ALA A 435 -2.07 -15.17 24.89
C ALA A 435 -2.55 -16.27 23.95
N ILE A 436 -1.94 -16.32 22.78
CA ILE A 436 -2.33 -17.24 21.71
C ILE A 436 -1.09 -18.01 21.29
N VAL A 437 -1.20 -19.33 21.26
CA VAL A 437 -0.21 -20.24 20.68
C VAL A 437 -0.87 -20.98 19.54
N LEU A 438 -0.50 -20.64 18.32
CA LEU A 438 -1.08 -21.18 17.08
C LEU A 438 -0.34 -22.45 16.64
N GLN A 439 -0.95 -23.22 15.76
CA GLN A 439 -0.34 -24.38 15.09
C GLN A 439 0.94 -23.97 14.34
N ASN A 440 0.86 -22.94 13.53
CA ASN A 440 2.00 -22.33 12.83
C ASN A 440 2.45 -21.08 13.58
N ASN A 441 3.45 -21.25 14.47
CA ASN A 441 3.99 -20.13 15.22
C ASN A 441 4.90 -19.27 14.36
N ILE A 442 4.43 -18.07 14.01
CA ILE A 442 5.20 -17.08 13.26
C ILE A 442 6.10 -16.33 14.23
N LEU A 443 7.41 -16.35 13.94
CA LEU A 443 8.40 -15.52 14.60
C LEU A 443 8.72 -14.31 13.71
N PHE A 444 8.91 -13.16 14.35
CA PHE A 444 9.36 -11.95 13.66
C PHE A 444 10.86 -12.07 13.38
N SER A 445 11.30 -11.51 12.26
CA SER A 445 12.73 -11.34 11.99
C SER A 445 13.37 -10.53 13.12
N GLY A 446 14.48 -11.01 13.68
CA GLY A 446 15.15 -10.47 14.86
C GLY A 446 15.74 -11.56 15.73
N THR A 447 16.04 -11.23 16.98
CA THR A 447 16.63 -12.15 17.96
C THR A 447 15.55 -12.96 18.70
N ILE A 448 15.97 -14.03 19.42
CA ILE A 448 15.09 -14.78 20.33
C ILE A 448 14.55 -13.85 21.42
N ARG A 449 15.40 -13.01 22.00
CA ARG A 449 15.03 -12.00 23.01
C ARG A 449 13.92 -11.10 22.49
N GLU A 450 14.09 -10.48 21.32
CA GLU A 450 13.10 -9.60 20.70
C GLU A 450 11.78 -10.32 20.43
N ASN A 451 11.83 -11.58 20.06
CA ASN A 451 10.64 -12.40 19.84
C ASN A 451 9.88 -12.70 21.13
N ILE A 452 10.56 -13.05 22.23
CA ILE A 452 9.91 -13.31 23.53
C ILE A 452 9.33 -12.02 24.09
N THR A 453 10.08 -10.91 24.05
CA THR A 453 9.69 -9.62 24.65
C THR A 453 8.84 -8.74 23.72
N TYR A 454 8.40 -9.24 22.58
CA TYR A 454 7.70 -8.48 21.55
C TYR A 454 6.57 -7.62 22.09
N GLY A 455 6.66 -6.30 21.87
CA GLY A 455 5.68 -5.30 22.31
C GLY A 455 5.73 -4.95 23.79
N LEU A 456 6.74 -5.41 24.53
CA LEU A 456 6.96 -5.14 25.96
C LEU A 456 8.32 -4.46 26.17
N PRO A 457 8.41 -3.12 26.11
CA PRO A 457 9.70 -2.40 26.08
C PRO A 457 10.47 -2.47 27.41
N HIS A 458 9.82 -2.80 28.54
CA HIS A 458 10.42 -2.81 29.88
C HIS A 458 10.03 -4.10 30.61
N ILE A 459 10.77 -5.17 30.35
CA ILE A 459 10.66 -6.43 31.08
C ILE A 459 11.90 -6.57 31.95
N SER A 460 11.71 -6.96 33.23
CA SER A 460 12.85 -7.30 34.08
C SER A 460 13.50 -8.61 33.60
N GLU A 461 14.79 -8.71 33.76
CA GLU A 461 15.54 -9.92 33.36
C GLU A 461 15.04 -11.14 34.12
N GLU A 462 14.59 -10.97 35.37
CA GLU A 462 14.02 -12.04 36.19
C GLU A 462 12.75 -12.63 35.56
N LYS A 463 11.81 -11.76 35.07
CA LYS A 463 10.60 -12.21 34.39
C LYS A 463 10.92 -12.92 33.06
N LEU A 464 11.91 -12.42 32.34
CA LEU A 464 12.36 -13.04 31.10
C LEU A 464 12.93 -14.44 31.39
N GLN A 465 13.82 -14.57 32.35
CA GLN A 465 14.42 -15.84 32.74
C GLN A 465 13.37 -16.82 33.27
N GLN A 466 12.41 -16.36 34.06
CA GLN A 466 11.29 -17.18 34.51
C GLN A 466 10.47 -17.73 33.33
N ALA A 467 10.16 -16.90 32.36
CA ALA A 467 9.41 -17.31 31.16
C ALA A 467 10.20 -18.34 30.33
N ILE A 468 11.51 -18.16 30.18
CA ILE A 468 12.42 -19.07 29.49
C ILE A 468 12.43 -20.43 30.18
N TRP A 469 12.57 -20.42 31.52
CA TRP A 469 12.57 -21.66 32.32
C TRP A 469 11.22 -22.39 32.20
N MET A 470 10.10 -21.68 32.39
CA MET A 470 8.76 -22.27 32.29
C MET A 470 8.45 -22.80 30.88
N ALA A 471 9.03 -22.23 29.84
CA ALA A 471 8.89 -22.67 28.45
C ALA A 471 9.85 -23.81 28.09
N ASN A 472 10.63 -24.35 29.03
CA ASN A 472 11.70 -25.35 28.75
C ASN A 472 12.61 -24.90 27.58
N LEU A 473 13.01 -23.61 27.56
CA LEU A 473 13.78 -23.05 26.46
C LEU A 473 15.28 -22.90 26.76
N GLN A 474 15.70 -23.13 28.04
CA GLN A 474 17.07 -22.90 28.47
C GLN A 474 18.08 -23.76 27.69
N ASP A 475 17.78 -25.03 27.46
CA ASP A 475 18.60 -25.98 26.70
C ASP A 475 18.86 -25.51 25.25
N VAL A 476 17.85 -24.84 24.64
CA VAL A 476 17.97 -24.29 23.29
C VAL A 476 18.89 -23.08 23.31
N ILE A 477 18.68 -22.15 24.26
CA ILE A 477 19.47 -20.93 24.38
C ILE A 477 20.96 -21.29 24.63
N ASP A 478 21.22 -22.23 25.52
CA ASP A 478 22.58 -22.67 25.88
C ASP A 478 23.29 -23.40 24.72
N SER A 479 22.53 -23.99 23.79
CA SER A 479 23.08 -24.64 22.59
C SER A 479 23.44 -23.69 21.46
N LEU A 480 23.00 -22.44 21.54
CA LEU A 480 23.21 -21.42 20.49
C LEU A 480 24.39 -20.52 20.83
N PRO A 481 25.25 -20.16 19.84
CA PRO A 481 26.49 -19.42 20.09
C PRO A 481 26.23 -18.01 20.67
N ASP A 482 25.14 -17.35 20.26
CA ASP A 482 24.78 -16.00 20.71
C ASP A 482 23.65 -16.02 21.77
N GLY A 483 23.28 -17.19 22.28
CA GLY A 483 22.22 -17.35 23.29
C GLY A 483 20.91 -16.67 22.88
N LEU A 484 20.39 -15.78 23.73
CA LEU A 484 19.16 -14.99 23.48
C LEU A 484 19.27 -14.01 22.32
N ASP A 485 20.46 -13.59 21.96
CA ASP A 485 20.70 -12.63 20.88
C ASP A 485 20.87 -13.32 19.52
N THR A 486 20.71 -14.63 19.47
CA THR A 486 20.71 -15.40 18.22
C THR A 486 19.54 -14.97 17.32
N SER A 487 19.86 -14.66 16.05
CA SER A 487 18.87 -14.32 15.03
C SER A 487 18.06 -15.53 14.60
N VAL A 488 16.73 -15.44 14.66
CA VAL A 488 15.80 -16.51 14.27
C VAL A 488 15.65 -16.66 12.73
N GLY A 489 16.09 -15.68 11.94
CA GLY A 489 15.90 -15.64 10.49
C GLY A 489 14.47 -15.22 10.09
N GLU A 490 14.19 -15.25 8.79
CA GLU A 490 12.83 -14.96 8.27
C GLU A 490 11.85 -16.04 8.76
N HIS A 491 10.76 -15.61 9.40
CA HIS A 491 9.71 -16.46 9.97
C HIS A 491 10.22 -17.57 10.91
N GLY A 492 11.43 -17.43 11.48
CA GLY A 492 12.03 -18.45 12.34
C GLY A 492 12.61 -19.62 11.57
N GLY A 493 12.99 -19.44 10.30
CA GLY A 493 13.47 -20.51 9.42
C GLY A 493 14.77 -21.20 9.86
N ARG A 494 15.52 -20.60 10.81
CA ARG A 494 16.73 -21.20 11.38
C ARG A 494 16.47 -22.13 12.56
N LEU A 495 15.23 -22.24 13.02
CA LEU A 495 14.85 -22.98 14.21
C LEU A 495 13.99 -24.20 13.85
N SER A 496 14.07 -25.27 14.67
CA SER A 496 13.15 -26.40 14.55
C SER A 496 11.71 -26.00 14.92
N GLY A 497 10.72 -26.81 14.51
CA GLY A 497 9.31 -26.60 14.87
C GLY A 497 9.09 -26.48 16.39
N GLY A 498 9.70 -27.38 17.16
CA GLY A 498 9.61 -27.37 18.63
C GLY A 498 10.30 -26.17 19.28
N GLN A 499 11.42 -25.71 18.73
CA GLN A 499 12.08 -24.49 19.19
C GLN A 499 11.22 -23.24 18.94
N ARG A 500 10.65 -23.09 17.73
CA ARG A 500 9.71 -21.99 17.44
C ARG A 500 8.53 -21.99 18.38
N GLN A 501 7.98 -23.16 18.69
CA GLN A 501 6.83 -23.28 19.56
C GLN A 501 7.16 -22.92 21.01
N ARG A 502 8.30 -23.37 21.53
CA ARG A 502 8.76 -23.00 22.89
C ARG A 502 9.01 -21.48 23.00
N ILE A 503 9.54 -20.85 21.96
CA ILE A 503 9.67 -19.38 21.92
C ILE A 503 8.28 -18.70 21.94
N ALA A 504 7.29 -19.22 21.21
CA ALA A 504 5.93 -18.69 21.24
C ALA A 504 5.26 -18.86 22.62
N ILE A 505 5.51 -19.97 23.30
CA ILE A 505 5.06 -20.21 24.69
C ILE A 505 5.75 -19.23 25.64
N ALA A 506 7.07 -19.01 25.52
CA ALA A 506 7.79 -18.02 26.32
C ALA A 506 7.25 -16.60 26.10
N ARG A 507 6.93 -16.24 24.85
CA ARG A 507 6.25 -14.97 24.48
C ARG A 507 4.87 -14.84 25.15
N ALA A 508 4.15 -15.94 25.29
CA ALA A 508 2.87 -15.99 26.00
C ALA A 508 3.05 -15.83 27.51
N LEU A 509 4.00 -16.57 28.11
CA LEU A 509 4.28 -16.58 29.55
C LEU A 509 4.73 -15.21 30.07
N VAL A 510 5.63 -14.54 29.35
CA VAL A 510 6.18 -13.24 29.75
C VAL A 510 5.12 -12.14 29.88
N ARG A 511 3.98 -12.30 29.19
CA ARG A 511 2.83 -11.38 29.22
C ARG A 511 1.93 -11.56 30.43
N ASP A 512 2.04 -12.70 31.12
CA ASP A 512 1.18 -13.11 32.23
C ASP A 512 -0.32 -12.96 31.94
N PRO A 513 -0.83 -13.64 30.90
CA PRO A 513 -2.21 -13.50 30.44
C PRO A 513 -3.18 -14.18 31.42
N GLN A 514 -4.43 -13.70 31.44
CA GLN A 514 -5.52 -14.35 32.19
C GLN A 514 -6.22 -15.43 31.37
N ILE A 515 -6.14 -15.33 30.05
CA ILE A 515 -6.82 -16.18 29.08
C ILE A 515 -5.80 -16.72 28.08
N ILE A 516 -5.87 -18.01 27.81
CA ILE A 516 -4.97 -18.70 26.89
C ILE A 516 -5.76 -19.38 25.79
N ILE A 517 -5.25 -19.28 24.58
CA ILE A 517 -5.80 -19.95 23.40
C ILE A 517 -4.72 -20.80 22.78
N LEU A 518 -4.98 -22.10 22.67
CA LEU A 518 -4.09 -23.09 22.09
C LEU A 518 -4.75 -23.74 20.88
N ASP A 519 -4.15 -23.57 19.71
CA ASP A 519 -4.63 -24.18 18.47
C ASP A 519 -3.59 -25.18 17.96
N GLU A 520 -3.91 -26.50 18.05
CA GLU A 520 -3.11 -27.62 17.51
C GLU A 520 -1.60 -27.60 17.80
N ALA A 521 -1.22 -27.18 18.98
CA ALA A 521 0.15 -26.84 19.31
C ALA A 521 1.23 -27.97 19.20
N THR A 522 0.91 -29.21 18.80
CA THR A 522 1.89 -30.32 18.84
C THR A 522 1.93 -31.21 17.59
N SER A 523 1.26 -30.85 16.50
CA SER A 523 0.96 -31.77 15.38
C SER A 523 2.16 -32.22 14.51
N ALA A 524 3.33 -31.57 14.61
CA ALA A 524 4.48 -31.78 13.71
C ALA A 524 5.84 -31.93 14.44
N LEU A 525 5.85 -32.42 15.69
CA LEU A 525 7.06 -32.48 16.52
C LEU A 525 7.55 -33.91 16.69
N ASP A 526 8.86 -34.06 16.87
CA ASP A 526 9.49 -35.29 17.36
C ASP A 526 9.13 -35.54 18.83
N ASN A 527 9.21 -36.80 19.30
CA ASN A 527 8.78 -37.23 20.63
C ASN A 527 9.44 -36.46 21.79
N MET A 528 10.71 -36.08 21.66
CA MET A 528 11.42 -35.33 22.72
C MET A 528 10.96 -33.87 22.77
N SER A 529 10.90 -33.21 21.63
CA SER A 529 10.38 -31.84 21.53
C SER A 529 8.92 -31.75 21.96
N GLU A 530 8.10 -32.77 21.67
CA GLU A 530 6.70 -32.83 22.09
C GLU A 530 6.57 -32.82 23.62
N ARG A 531 7.37 -33.61 24.34
CA ARG A 531 7.36 -33.63 25.82
C ARG A 531 7.70 -32.28 26.42
N HIS A 532 8.74 -31.61 25.92
CA HIS A 532 9.15 -30.30 26.42
C HIS A 532 8.08 -29.23 26.15
N VAL A 533 7.47 -29.25 24.96
CA VAL A 533 6.35 -28.36 24.59
C VAL A 533 5.14 -28.65 25.48
N GLN A 534 4.78 -29.90 25.73
CA GLN A 534 3.65 -30.27 26.58
C GLN A 534 3.84 -29.77 28.01
N GLN A 535 5.02 -29.98 28.60
CA GLN A 535 5.34 -29.46 29.93
C GLN A 535 5.26 -27.93 29.99
N ALA A 536 5.77 -27.24 28.97
CA ALA A 536 5.68 -25.79 28.88
C ALA A 536 4.21 -25.29 28.75
N MET A 537 3.37 -26.02 28.01
CA MET A 537 1.94 -25.74 27.91
C MET A 537 1.21 -25.94 29.25
N GLU A 538 1.50 -26.99 29.98
CA GLU A 538 0.92 -27.24 31.31
C GLU A 538 1.27 -26.11 32.29
N GLN A 539 2.50 -25.62 32.27
CA GLN A 539 2.88 -24.44 33.05
C GLN A 539 2.14 -23.17 32.60
N LEU A 540 1.97 -22.99 31.29
CA LEU A 540 1.24 -21.86 30.74
C LEU A 540 -0.24 -21.85 31.16
N MET A 541 -0.92 -23.02 31.15
CA MET A 541 -2.35 -23.16 31.47
C MET A 541 -2.68 -22.98 32.96
N LYS A 542 -1.74 -23.18 33.83
CA LYS A 542 -1.96 -23.28 35.29
C LYS A 542 -2.58 -22.01 35.87
N GLY A 543 -3.80 -22.13 36.39
CA GLY A 543 -4.55 -21.03 37.02
C GLY A 543 -5.15 -20.02 36.06
N ARG A 544 -5.24 -20.33 34.77
CA ARG A 544 -5.73 -19.44 33.70
C ARG A 544 -6.86 -20.08 32.92
N THR A 545 -7.83 -19.27 32.49
CA THR A 545 -8.88 -19.78 31.61
C THR A 545 -8.28 -20.15 30.25
N THR A 546 -8.42 -21.43 29.86
CA THR A 546 -7.75 -21.94 28.67
C THR A 546 -8.74 -22.57 27.70
N PHE A 547 -8.63 -22.18 26.43
CA PHE A 547 -9.34 -22.77 25.30
C PHE A 547 -8.38 -23.53 24.41
N ILE A 548 -8.65 -24.81 24.17
CA ILE A 548 -7.79 -25.69 23.39
C ILE A 548 -8.58 -26.25 22.22
N VAL A 549 -8.06 -26.12 21.00
CA VAL A 549 -8.48 -26.98 19.87
C VAL A 549 -7.47 -28.10 19.77
N ALA A 550 -7.88 -29.31 20.06
CA ALA A 550 -6.99 -30.44 20.12
C ALA A 550 -7.31 -31.49 19.05
N HIS A 551 -6.26 -31.95 18.40
CA HIS A 551 -6.27 -33.12 17.52
C HIS A 551 -5.53 -34.30 18.12
N ARG A 552 -4.89 -34.14 19.31
CA ARG A 552 -4.22 -35.21 20.04
C ARG A 552 -4.87 -35.47 21.39
N LEU A 553 -5.07 -36.74 21.71
CA LEU A 553 -5.68 -37.19 22.94
C LEU A 553 -4.93 -36.79 24.21
N SER A 554 -3.58 -36.71 24.14
CA SER A 554 -2.73 -36.28 25.26
C SER A 554 -3.08 -34.88 25.77
N THR A 555 -3.40 -33.96 24.86
CA THR A 555 -3.76 -32.58 25.20
C THR A 555 -5.18 -32.48 25.77
N VAL A 556 -6.09 -33.35 25.30
CA VAL A 556 -7.49 -33.38 25.74
C VAL A 556 -7.64 -33.98 27.14
N LYS A 557 -6.79 -34.92 27.52
CA LYS A 557 -6.89 -35.65 28.78
C LYS A 557 -6.74 -34.74 30.01
N ASN A 558 -5.95 -33.67 29.88
CA ASN A 558 -5.67 -32.74 30.97
C ASN A 558 -6.64 -31.55 31.04
N ALA A 559 -7.68 -31.53 30.19
CA ALA A 559 -8.73 -30.47 30.21
C ALA A 559 -9.75 -30.76 31.31
N ASP A 560 -10.20 -29.71 32.01
CA ASP A 560 -11.25 -29.85 33.02
C ASP A 560 -12.57 -30.24 32.35
N ARG A 561 -12.79 -29.78 31.13
CA ARG A 561 -14.00 -30.08 30.35
C ARG A 561 -13.68 -30.23 28.87
N ILE A 562 -14.26 -31.21 28.25
CA ILE A 562 -14.22 -31.46 26.81
C ILE A 562 -15.58 -31.10 26.23
N VAL A 563 -15.58 -30.37 25.14
CA VAL A 563 -16.75 -29.98 24.36
C VAL A 563 -16.66 -30.60 22.97
N VAL A 564 -17.54 -31.54 22.69
CA VAL A 564 -17.61 -32.23 21.40
C VAL A 564 -18.50 -31.45 20.45
N MET A 565 -17.92 -31.06 19.32
CA MET A 565 -18.60 -30.24 18.31
C MET A 565 -18.92 -31.04 17.06
N LYS A 566 -20.15 -30.88 16.56
CA LYS A 566 -20.58 -31.43 15.28
C LYS A 566 -21.50 -30.45 14.56
N LYS A 567 -21.14 -30.11 13.31
CA LYS A 567 -21.92 -29.19 12.47
C LYS A 567 -22.28 -27.87 13.18
N GLY A 568 -21.34 -27.29 13.90
CA GLY A 568 -21.51 -25.99 14.56
C GLY A 568 -22.25 -26.00 15.89
N LYS A 569 -22.65 -27.18 16.41
CA LYS A 569 -23.34 -27.35 17.69
C LYS A 569 -22.53 -28.14 18.69
N VAL A 570 -22.79 -27.91 19.98
CA VAL A 570 -22.29 -28.76 21.07
C VAL A 570 -23.17 -30.00 21.16
N ILE A 571 -22.59 -31.19 21.03
CA ILE A 571 -23.33 -32.45 21.09
C ILE A 571 -23.08 -33.22 22.39
N GLU A 572 -21.87 -33.11 22.94
CA GLU A 572 -21.47 -33.72 24.24
C GLU A 572 -20.58 -32.73 24.98
N SER A 573 -20.68 -32.70 26.30
CA SER A 573 -19.79 -31.92 27.17
C SER A 573 -19.63 -32.63 28.52
N GLY A 574 -18.40 -32.80 28.98
CA GLY A 574 -18.07 -33.44 30.24
C GLY A 574 -16.57 -33.63 30.43
N SER A 575 -16.17 -34.26 31.51
CA SER A 575 -14.78 -34.69 31.75
C SER A 575 -14.39 -35.82 30.81
N TYR A 576 -13.10 -36.07 30.70
CA TYR A 576 -12.56 -37.15 29.86
C TYR A 576 -13.16 -38.53 30.19
N ASP A 577 -13.26 -38.86 31.48
CA ASP A 577 -13.75 -40.18 31.94
C ASP A 577 -15.28 -40.30 31.78
N GLU A 578 -16.04 -39.23 32.03
CA GLU A 578 -17.50 -39.18 31.79
C GLU A 578 -17.83 -39.44 30.31
N LEU A 579 -17.16 -38.74 29.39
CA LEU A 579 -17.43 -38.90 27.96
C LEU A 579 -16.99 -40.28 27.42
N LEU A 580 -15.96 -40.86 27.97
CA LEU A 580 -15.60 -42.24 27.65
C LEU A 580 -16.65 -43.25 28.14
N GLY A 581 -17.19 -43.04 29.35
CA GLY A 581 -18.25 -43.87 29.91
C GLY A 581 -19.56 -43.83 29.11
N MET A 582 -19.89 -42.64 28.52
CA MET A 582 -21.07 -42.46 27.69
C MET A 582 -21.04 -43.21 26.35
N LYS A 583 -19.88 -43.62 25.86
CA LYS A 583 -19.65 -44.31 24.57
C LYS A 583 -20.28 -43.58 23.37
N GLY A 584 -20.35 -42.26 23.46
CA GLY A 584 -20.97 -41.38 22.44
C GLY A 584 -20.01 -41.04 21.29
N GLU A 585 -20.14 -39.81 20.76
CA GLU A 585 -19.33 -39.32 19.62
C GLU A 585 -17.86 -39.11 20.03
N PHE A 586 -17.57 -38.68 21.28
CA PHE A 586 -16.21 -38.59 21.79
C PHE A 586 -15.49 -39.96 21.78
N TYR A 587 -16.18 -41.01 22.20
CA TYR A 587 -15.66 -42.36 22.17
C TYR A 587 -15.32 -42.84 20.76
N LYS A 588 -16.16 -42.47 19.77
CA LYS A 588 -15.90 -42.79 18.36
C LYS A 588 -14.70 -42.03 17.83
N LEU A 589 -14.58 -40.71 18.11
CA LEU A 589 -13.44 -39.89 17.72
C LEU A 589 -12.12 -40.37 18.30
N LYS A 590 -12.14 -40.99 19.50
CA LYS A 590 -10.94 -41.55 20.09
C LYS A 590 -10.46 -42.83 19.41
N ASN A 591 -11.36 -43.60 18.84
CA ASN A 591 -11.06 -44.91 18.26
C ASN A 591 -10.85 -44.85 16.71
N LEU A 592 -10.96 -43.66 16.12
CA LEU A 592 -10.55 -43.35 14.76
C LEU A 592 -9.07 -42.92 14.73
#